data_1bc8a31d3ee1de9f9c257e77a854f41c
#
_entry.id   1bc8a31d3ee1de9f9c257e77a854f41c
#
_cell.length_a   1.000
_cell.length_b   1.000
_cell.length_c   1.000
_cell.angle_alpha   90.00
_cell.angle_beta   90.00
_cell.angle_gamma   90.00
#
_symmetry.space_group_name_H-M   'P 1'
#
loop_
_entity.id
_entity.type
_entity.pdbx_description
1 polymer ?
#
loop_
_entity_poly.entity_id
_entity_poly.type
_entity_poly.pdbx_seq_one_letter_code
_entity_poly.pdbx_strand_id
1 'polypeptide(L)'
;MRRGKTRSPEARARLYFPDGDYKIYLQSEVPEEELMAAGNPLNEELKQEILSIDGVTDVIANRQTLHTTFKGDINQNTGNCDMLTDQNYAKVEAALTEGTMPTDSHSIVISRSIVDSYGDMGVGSTVEISFGEGQPYLPVTISGLFGPGTYTGHGKLATDGAVAFAPQDLFCELHPEITSFDYSWSIASDPKKAEIVKAGLKNIVASHSNLALDEINIRIEYMKSKDQVAFGSMEVLSWLVFLFGVINLINTTLSNQMSRKQENSILRSIGLTQKQLCKMNICEGLCYALFATLATLIVGLPASIFACRKMSVGAFAGNVVPYQFPVLEMGLFILVLFGMELILSVWTIRRQKKQSLIEQMRAME
;
A
#
# COMPACT_ATOMS: atom_id res chain seq x y z
N MET A 1 12.49 4.84 -15.74
CA MET A 1 11.06 5.12 -16.04
C MET A 1 10.08 3.99 -15.66
N ARG A 2 10.49 2.94 -14.91
CA ARG A 2 9.63 1.81 -14.48
C ARG A 2 9.19 1.83 -12.99
N ARG A 3 9.67 2.77 -12.16
CA ARG A 3 9.45 2.77 -10.70
C ARG A 3 8.15 3.42 -10.18
N GLY A 4 7.38 4.09 -11.05
CA GLY A 4 6.09 4.72 -10.65
C GLY A 4 4.86 3.81 -10.75
N LYS A 5 4.97 2.64 -11.40
CA LYS A 5 3.81 1.75 -11.66
C LYS A 5 3.42 0.85 -10.49
N THR A 6 4.28 0.64 -9.49
CA THR A 6 4.01 -0.28 -8.36
C THR A 6 3.12 0.31 -7.27
N ARG A 7 2.67 1.56 -7.40
CA ARG A 7 1.86 2.27 -6.38
C ARG A 7 0.39 2.39 -6.70
N SER A 8 0.01 2.27 -7.97
CA SER A 8 -1.40 2.39 -8.31
C SER A 8 -2.19 1.22 -7.73
N PRO A 9 -3.47 1.41 -7.37
CA PRO A 9 -4.35 0.32 -6.95
C PRO A 9 -4.34 -0.85 -7.92
N GLU A 10 -4.24 -0.56 -9.23
CA GLU A 10 -4.13 -1.54 -10.30
C GLU A 10 -2.84 -2.39 -10.18
N ALA A 11 -1.70 -1.74 -9.98
CA ALA A 11 -0.43 -2.45 -9.83
C ALA A 11 -0.38 -3.31 -8.56
N ARG A 12 -1.01 -2.84 -7.47
CA ARG A 12 -1.13 -3.61 -6.23
C ARG A 12 -2.08 -4.79 -6.39
N ALA A 13 -3.20 -4.60 -7.09
CA ALA A 13 -4.14 -5.68 -7.39
C ALA A 13 -3.47 -6.78 -8.23
N ARG A 14 -2.63 -6.41 -9.19
CA ARG A 14 -1.85 -7.37 -9.98
C ARG A 14 -0.88 -8.24 -9.16
N LEU A 15 -0.51 -7.84 -7.97
CA LEU A 15 0.27 -8.71 -7.07
C LEU A 15 -0.55 -9.90 -6.55
N TYR A 16 -1.87 -9.76 -6.48
CA TYR A 16 -2.79 -10.84 -6.09
C TYR A 16 -3.33 -11.63 -7.29
N PHE A 17 -3.18 -11.08 -8.48
CA PHE A 17 -3.63 -11.66 -9.75
C PHE A 17 -2.48 -11.67 -10.77
N PRO A 18 -1.37 -12.40 -10.52
CA PRO A 18 -0.19 -12.37 -11.39
C PRO A 18 -0.48 -12.99 -12.77
N ASP A 19 -1.28 -14.05 -12.80
CA ASP A 19 -1.44 -14.94 -13.95
C ASP A 19 -2.82 -14.85 -14.61
N GLY A 20 -3.68 -13.89 -14.19
CA GLY A 20 -5.03 -13.73 -14.77
C GLY A 20 -5.78 -12.54 -14.21
N ASP A 21 -7.04 -12.41 -14.61
CA ASP A 21 -7.95 -11.36 -14.14
C ASP A 21 -9.00 -11.88 -13.14
N TYR A 22 -9.12 -13.21 -13.05
CA TYR A 22 -10.05 -13.92 -12.17
C TYR A 22 -9.30 -14.96 -11.35
N LYS A 23 -9.81 -15.22 -10.15
CA LYS A 23 -9.29 -16.25 -9.26
C LYS A 23 -10.48 -17.03 -8.66
N ILE A 24 -10.48 -18.34 -8.83
CA ILE A 24 -11.37 -19.23 -8.13
C ILE A 24 -10.60 -19.88 -6.99
N TYR A 25 -11.17 -19.94 -5.80
CA TYR A 25 -10.54 -20.53 -4.62
C TYR A 25 -11.56 -21.27 -3.77
N LEU A 26 -11.06 -22.18 -2.93
CA LEU A 26 -11.85 -22.89 -1.96
C LEU A 26 -12.38 -21.92 -0.89
N GLN A 27 -13.67 -22.01 -0.61
CA GLN A 27 -14.32 -21.32 0.49
C GLN A 27 -15.25 -22.31 1.20
N SER A 28 -14.88 -22.68 2.43
CA SER A 28 -15.62 -23.68 3.19
C SER A 28 -15.72 -23.27 4.66
N GLU A 29 -16.77 -23.76 5.34
CA GLU A 29 -16.92 -23.68 6.80
C GLU A 29 -16.19 -24.82 7.52
N VAL A 30 -15.84 -25.89 6.79
CA VAL A 30 -15.04 -27.00 7.30
C VAL A 30 -13.57 -26.80 6.97
N PRO A 31 -12.64 -27.43 7.71
CA PRO A 31 -11.22 -27.41 7.40
C PRO A 31 -10.94 -27.79 5.94
N GLU A 32 -9.97 -27.12 5.35
CA GLU A 32 -9.65 -27.30 3.91
C GLU A 32 -9.19 -28.73 3.61
N GLU A 33 -8.48 -29.35 4.54
CA GLU A 33 -8.03 -30.72 4.45
C GLU A 33 -9.20 -31.71 4.37
N GLU A 34 -10.22 -31.50 5.19
CA GLU A 34 -11.45 -32.34 5.17
C GLU A 34 -12.19 -32.19 3.83
N LEU A 35 -12.29 -30.97 3.33
CA LEU A 35 -12.90 -30.70 2.04
C LEU A 35 -12.13 -31.37 0.90
N MET A 36 -10.79 -31.27 0.91
CA MET A 36 -9.93 -31.88 -0.10
C MET A 36 -9.97 -33.41 -0.03
N ALA A 37 -10.02 -33.99 1.18
CA ALA A 37 -10.14 -35.44 1.39
C ALA A 37 -11.49 -35.99 0.96
N ALA A 38 -12.59 -35.24 1.17
CA ALA A 38 -13.91 -35.60 0.70
C ALA A 38 -14.07 -35.52 -0.83
N GLY A 39 -13.14 -34.87 -1.50
CA GLY A 39 -13.09 -34.64 -2.95
C GLY A 39 -12.94 -33.17 -3.28
N ASN A 40 -11.73 -32.75 -3.62
CA ASN A 40 -11.44 -31.36 -3.96
C ASN A 40 -12.28 -30.92 -5.16
N PRO A 41 -13.13 -29.89 -5.03
CA PRO A 41 -13.90 -29.37 -6.15
C PRO A 41 -13.01 -28.76 -7.25
N LEU A 42 -11.77 -28.34 -6.92
CA LEU A 42 -10.78 -27.90 -7.90
C LEU A 42 -10.11 -29.14 -8.54
N ASN A 43 -10.82 -29.78 -9.43
CA ASN A 43 -10.42 -31.01 -10.10
C ASN A 43 -10.34 -30.80 -11.64
N GLU A 44 -9.88 -31.83 -12.35
CA GLU A 44 -9.68 -31.73 -13.79
C GLU A 44 -10.99 -31.54 -14.56
N GLU A 45 -12.12 -32.07 -14.07
CA GLU A 45 -13.43 -31.90 -14.68
C GLU A 45 -13.85 -30.42 -14.67
N LEU A 46 -13.77 -29.77 -13.50
CA LEU A 46 -14.04 -28.34 -13.35
C LEU A 46 -13.09 -27.50 -14.21
N LYS A 47 -11.82 -27.90 -14.29
CA LYS A 47 -10.83 -27.21 -15.13
C LYS A 47 -11.22 -27.21 -16.60
N GLN A 48 -11.67 -28.34 -17.11
CA GLN A 48 -12.15 -28.46 -18.49
C GLN A 48 -13.43 -27.66 -18.73
N GLU A 49 -14.33 -27.65 -17.74
CA GLU A 49 -15.53 -26.80 -17.80
C GLU A 49 -15.16 -25.32 -17.91
N ILE A 50 -14.24 -24.83 -17.09
CA ILE A 50 -13.78 -23.44 -17.14
C ILE A 50 -13.10 -23.14 -18.48
N LEU A 51 -12.24 -24.04 -18.96
CA LEU A 51 -11.57 -23.88 -20.27
C LEU A 51 -12.55 -23.86 -21.44
N SER A 52 -13.74 -24.46 -21.30
CA SER A 52 -14.78 -24.42 -22.32
C SER A 52 -15.48 -23.08 -22.47
N ILE A 53 -15.33 -22.17 -21.50
CA ILE A 53 -15.90 -20.82 -21.55
C ILE A 53 -15.20 -20.02 -22.66
N ASP A 54 -15.98 -19.48 -23.58
CA ASP A 54 -15.45 -18.65 -24.66
C ASP A 54 -14.74 -17.39 -24.12
N GLY A 55 -13.44 -17.30 -24.40
CA GLY A 55 -12.58 -16.22 -23.94
C GLY A 55 -11.66 -16.59 -22.78
N VAL A 56 -11.79 -17.75 -22.14
CA VAL A 56 -10.78 -18.28 -21.22
C VAL A 56 -9.59 -18.79 -22.06
N THR A 57 -8.39 -18.39 -21.69
CA THR A 57 -7.16 -18.76 -22.39
C THR A 57 -6.32 -19.77 -21.62
N ASP A 58 -6.36 -19.71 -20.30
CA ASP A 58 -5.62 -20.63 -19.44
C ASP A 58 -6.19 -20.70 -18.02
N VAL A 59 -5.97 -21.82 -17.34
CA VAL A 59 -6.31 -22.06 -15.92
C VAL A 59 -5.07 -22.59 -15.22
N ILE A 60 -4.53 -21.77 -14.34
CA ILE A 60 -3.24 -21.99 -13.68
C ILE A 60 -3.47 -22.25 -12.20
N ALA A 61 -2.99 -23.39 -11.69
CA ALA A 61 -3.00 -23.68 -10.25
C ALA A 61 -2.07 -22.70 -9.53
N ASN A 62 -2.64 -21.86 -8.69
CA ASN A 62 -1.88 -20.81 -8.01
C ASN A 62 -1.30 -21.26 -6.70
N ARG A 63 -2.06 -22.05 -5.95
CA ARG A 63 -1.72 -22.36 -4.59
C ARG A 63 -2.17 -23.78 -4.27
N GLN A 64 -1.23 -24.53 -3.78
CA GLN A 64 -1.42 -25.86 -3.22
C GLN A 64 -0.87 -25.77 -1.79
N THR A 65 -1.74 -25.88 -0.79
CA THR A 65 -1.42 -25.49 0.58
C THR A 65 -2.10 -26.37 1.61
N LEU A 66 -1.49 -26.44 2.78
CA LEU A 66 -2.09 -26.95 4.01
C LEU A 66 -1.91 -25.91 5.12
N HIS A 67 -2.89 -25.87 6.01
CA HIS A 67 -2.77 -25.06 7.21
C HIS A 67 -1.70 -25.62 8.13
N THR A 68 -0.86 -24.77 8.74
CA THR A 68 0.22 -25.22 9.62
C THR A 68 0.19 -24.50 10.95
N THR A 69 0.54 -25.25 12.00
CA THR A 69 0.72 -24.74 13.36
C THR A 69 2.05 -25.20 13.91
N PHE A 70 2.84 -24.27 14.45
CA PHE A 70 4.11 -24.57 15.10
C PHE A 70 3.87 -24.94 16.58
N LYS A 71 4.50 -25.98 17.07
CA LYS A 71 4.39 -26.41 18.48
C LYS A 71 5.08 -25.39 19.39
N GLY A 72 4.41 -25.02 20.48
CA GLY A 72 4.95 -24.07 21.47
C GLY A 72 4.74 -22.61 21.10
N ASP A 73 3.98 -22.33 20.06
CA ASP A 73 3.63 -20.95 19.71
C ASP A 73 2.59 -20.38 20.67
N ILE A 74 3.05 -19.44 21.52
CA ILE A 74 2.20 -18.71 22.46
C ILE A 74 1.22 -17.78 21.74
N ASN A 75 1.55 -17.37 20.52
CA ASN A 75 0.78 -16.42 19.72
C ASN A 75 -0.10 -17.09 18.65
N GLN A 76 -0.12 -18.44 18.60
CA GLN A 76 -0.81 -19.20 17.55
C GLN A 76 -0.48 -18.63 16.14
N ASN A 77 0.80 -18.44 15.85
CA ASN A 77 1.25 -18.07 14.49
C ASN A 77 0.96 -19.25 13.55
N THR A 78 -0.30 -19.36 13.23
CA THR A 78 -0.80 -20.27 12.23
C THR A 78 -0.58 -19.61 10.88
N GLY A 79 -0.19 -20.36 9.93
CA GLY A 79 0.00 -19.92 8.56
C GLY A 79 -0.15 -21.10 7.62
N ASN A 80 0.07 -20.85 6.36
CA ASN A 80 -0.04 -21.91 5.37
C ASN A 80 1.35 -22.41 4.98
N CYS A 81 1.51 -23.72 4.86
CA CYS A 81 2.62 -24.33 4.18
C CYS A 81 2.23 -24.57 2.72
N ASP A 82 2.91 -23.89 1.81
CA ASP A 82 2.68 -24.08 0.39
C ASP A 82 3.54 -25.22 -0.14
N MET A 83 2.98 -26.03 -1.04
CA MET A 83 3.68 -27.11 -1.68
C MET A 83 4.70 -26.57 -2.70
N LEU A 84 5.90 -27.12 -2.69
CA LEU A 84 6.89 -26.89 -3.74
C LEU A 84 6.46 -27.61 -5.02
N THR A 85 6.35 -26.86 -6.11
CA THR A 85 5.98 -27.33 -7.43
C THR A 85 7.00 -26.87 -8.46
N ASP A 86 7.02 -27.46 -9.65
CA ASP A 86 7.89 -27.01 -10.74
C ASP A 86 7.69 -25.54 -11.09
N GLN A 87 6.47 -25.00 -10.86
CA GLN A 87 6.13 -23.63 -11.16
C GLN A 87 6.71 -22.63 -10.16
N ASN A 88 6.83 -23.00 -8.87
CA ASN A 88 7.28 -22.10 -7.81
C ASN A 88 8.71 -22.37 -7.35
N TYR A 89 9.29 -23.55 -7.61
CA TYR A 89 10.59 -23.97 -7.10
C TYR A 89 11.68 -22.94 -7.37
N ALA A 90 11.91 -22.58 -8.63
CA ALA A 90 12.96 -21.60 -8.98
C ALA A 90 12.75 -20.21 -8.35
N LYS A 91 11.50 -19.85 -8.11
CA LYS A 91 11.15 -18.56 -7.47
C LYS A 91 11.40 -18.59 -5.97
N VAL A 92 11.10 -19.71 -5.31
CA VAL A 92 11.41 -19.93 -3.88
C VAL A 92 12.91 -19.99 -3.69
N GLU A 93 13.64 -20.72 -4.55
CA GLU A 93 15.09 -20.80 -4.52
C GLU A 93 15.75 -19.42 -4.66
N ALA A 94 15.30 -18.61 -5.61
CA ALA A 94 15.77 -17.23 -5.78
C ALA A 94 15.43 -16.31 -4.58
N ALA A 95 14.49 -16.73 -3.75
CA ALA A 95 14.01 -16.02 -2.57
C ALA A 95 14.79 -16.35 -1.31
N LEU A 96 15.60 -17.40 -1.32
CA LEU A 96 16.38 -17.81 -0.18
C LEU A 96 17.33 -16.69 0.24
N THR A 97 17.36 -16.44 1.53
CA THR A 97 18.32 -15.55 2.18
C THR A 97 19.42 -16.33 2.90
N GLU A 98 19.15 -17.60 3.26
CA GLU A 98 20.05 -18.47 3.99
C GLU A 98 19.68 -19.94 3.75
N GLY A 99 20.65 -20.86 3.75
CA GLY A 99 20.44 -22.27 3.57
C GLY A 99 20.23 -22.72 2.13
N THR A 100 19.55 -23.83 1.94
CA THR A 100 19.30 -24.48 0.65
C THR A 100 17.84 -24.91 0.51
N MET A 101 17.42 -25.23 -0.71
CA MET A 101 16.13 -25.88 -0.94
C MET A 101 16.06 -27.26 -0.27
N PRO A 102 14.86 -27.75 0.09
CA PRO A 102 14.67 -29.06 0.68
C PRO A 102 15.27 -30.18 -0.18
N THR A 103 15.95 -31.13 0.45
CA THR A 103 16.57 -32.29 -0.21
C THR A 103 15.88 -33.60 0.13
N ASP A 104 15.04 -33.61 1.14
CA ASP A 104 14.23 -34.76 1.58
C ASP A 104 12.80 -34.33 1.92
N SER A 105 11.90 -35.30 2.12
CA SER A 105 10.47 -35.05 2.38
C SER A 105 10.20 -34.34 3.71
N HIS A 106 11.08 -34.47 4.70
CA HIS A 106 10.92 -33.88 6.03
C HIS A 106 11.77 -32.63 6.23
N SER A 107 12.23 -32.01 5.16
CA SER A 107 12.89 -30.70 5.20
C SER A 107 12.01 -29.61 4.57
N ILE A 108 12.06 -28.40 5.15
CA ILE A 108 11.22 -27.27 4.74
C ILE A 108 12.02 -25.98 4.61
N VAL A 109 11.52 -25.08 3.79
CA VAL A 109 11.96 -23.67 3.77
C VAL A 109 10.95 -22.82 4.53
N ILE A 110 11.41 -22.04 5.50
CA ILE A 110 10.55 -21.23 6.37
C ILE A 110 10.81 -19.74 6.21
N SER A 111 9.79 -18.93 6.48
CA SER A 111 9.94 -17.47 6.48
C SER A 111 10.87 -17.00 7.60
N ARG A 112 11.83 -16.14 7.27
CA ARG A 112 12.70 -15.49 8.27
C ARG A 112 11.90 -14.74 9.34
N SER A 113 10.75 -14.20 9.01
CA SER A 113 9.90 -13.50 9.99
C SER A 113 9.38 -14.40 11.10
N ILE A 114 9.18 -15.69 10.80
CA ILE A 114 8.81 -16.70 11.81
C ILE A 114 10.00 -16.96 12.72
N VAL A 115 11.17 -17.22 12.13
CA VAL A 115 12.41 -17.46 12.89
C VAL A 115 12.75 -16.29 13.80
N ASP A 116 12.68 -15.07 13.30
CA ASP A 116 12.94 -13.85 14.09
C ASP A 116 11.96 -13.69 15.26
N SER A 117 10.74 -14.23 15.13
CA SER A 117 9.72 -14.17 16.19
C SER A 117 9.95 -15.20 17.31
N TYR A 118 10.58 -16.33 17.01
CA TYR A 118 10.85 -17.42 17.96
C TYR A 118 12.25 -17.39 18.59
N GLY A 119 13.21 -16.72 17.97
CA GLY A 119 14.54 -16.44 18.51
C GLY A 119 15.54 -17.61 18.55
N ASP A 120 15.08 -18.85 18.65
CA ASP A 120 15.93 -20.05 18.83
C ASP A 120 15.93 -20.98 17.61
N MET A 121 15.38 -20.56 16.47
CA MET A 121 15.31 -21.37 15.25
C MET A 121 16.29 -20.85 14.21
N GLY A 122 16.81 -21.75 13.37
CA GLY A 122 17.69 -21.41 12.25
C GLY A 122 17.83 -22.57 11.28
N VAL A 123 18.60 -22.37 10.23
CA VAL A 123 18.94 -23.45 9.28
C VAL A 123 19.59 -24.58 10.02
N GLY A 124 19.12 -25.81 9.77
CA GLY A 124 19.57 -27.05 10.45
C GLY A 124 18.80 -27.36 11.75
N SER A 125 17.96 -26.45 12.25
CA SER A 125 17.12 -26.73 13.42
C SER A 125 15.97 -27.67 13.05
N THR A 126 15.58 -28.56 13.98
CA THR A 126 14.37 -29.38 13.87
C THR A 126 13.26 -28.69 14.63
N VAL A 127 12.12 -28.51 13.98
CA VAL A 127 10.90 -27.92 14.53
C VAL A 127 9.75 -28.91 14.43
N GLU A 128 8.81 -28.84 15.36
CA GLU A 128 7.61 -29.68 15.32
C GLU A 128 6.44 -28.86 14.73
N ILE A 129 5.92 -29.34 13.61
CA ILE A 129 4.83 -28.68 12.86
C ILE A 129 3.66 -29.65 12.70
N SER A 130 2.46 -29.15 12.89
CA SER A 130 1.23 -29.83 12.51
C SER A 130 0.76 -29.28 11.15
N PHE A 131 0.38 -30.18 10.26
CA PHE A 131 -0.13 -29.89 8.93
C PHE A 131 -1.61 -30.24 8.85
N GLY A 132 -2.46 -29.35 9.31
CA GLY A 132 -3.89 -29.54 9.39
C GLY A 132 -4.41 -29.33 10.81
N GLU A 133 -5.68 -29.02 10.93
CA GLU A 133 -6.33 -28.80 12.22
C GLU A 133 -6.50 -30.14 12.96
N GLY A 134 -5.96 -30.23 14.18
CA GLY A 134 -6.04 -31.44 14.99
C GLY A 134 -5.09 -32.58 14.60
N GLN A 135 -4.24 -32.38 13.61
CA GLN A 135 -3.24 -33.35 13.18
C GLN A 135 -2.03 -33.40 14.17
N PRO A 136 -1.34 -34.54 14.25
CA PRO A 136 -0.18 -34.68 15.11
C PRO A 136 0.97 -33.77 14.66
N TYR A 137 1.79 -33.39 15.63
CA TYR A 137 3.02 -32.63 15.34
C TYR A 137 4.10 -33.57 14.81
N LEU A 138 4.72 -33.17 13.70
CA LEU A 138 5.81 -33.91 13.06
C LEU A 138 7.11 -33.10 13.15
N PRO A 139 8.23 -33.77 13.42
CA PRO A 139 9.53 -33.13 13.36
C PRO A 139 9.95 -32.90 11.89
N VAL A 140 10.26 -31.67 11.54
CA VAL A 140 10.79 -31.30 10.23
C VAL A 140 12.05 -30.46 10.41
N THR A 141 12.99 -30.56 9.48
CA THR A 141 14.24 -29.81 9.52
C THR A 141 14.14 -28.54 8.65
N ILE A 142 14.56 -27.40 9.19
CA ILE A 142 14.66 -26.16 8.43
C ILE A 142 15.88 -26.24 7.52
N SER A 143 15.68 -26.38 6.21
CA SER A 143 16.76 -26.42 5.21
C SER A 143 17.16 -25.04 4.73
N GLY A 144 16.24 -24.08 4.75
CA GLY A 144 16.51 -22.72 4.29
C GLY A 144 15.52 -21.69 4.81
N LEU A 145 15.91 -20.43 4.73
CA LEU A 145 15.10 -19.28 5.13
C LEU A 145 14.85 -18.37 3.92
N PHE A 146 13.60 -17.97 3.73
CA PHE A 146 13.26 -16.96 2.73
C PHE A 146 12.93 -15.61 3.37
N GLY A 147 13.29 -14.52 2.67
CA GLY A 147 13.15 -13.17 3.17
C GLY A 147 11.73 -12.60 3.03
N PRO A 148 11.38 -11.58 3.83
CA PRO A 148 10.12 -10.87 3.71
C PRO A 148 10.04 -10.15 2.36
N GLY A 149 8.86 -10.17 1.76
CA GLY A 149 8.59 -9.46 0.50
C GLY A 149 9.06 -10.17 -0.76
N THR A 150 9.44 -11.42 -0.66
CA THR A 150 9.83 -12.25 -1.79
C THR A 150 8.60 -12.69 -2.57
N TYR A 151 8.73 -12.76 -3.89
CA TYR A 151 7.64 -13.11 -4.80
C TYR A 151 7.84 -14.51 -5.35
N THR A 152 6.82 -15.36 -5.25
CA THR A 152 6.82 -16.69 -5.88
C THR A 152 6.10 -16.75 -7.21
N GLY A 153 5.51 -15.66 -7.68
CA GLY A 153 4.64 -15.63 -8.86
C GLY A 153 3.16 -15.63 -8.54
N HIS A 154 2.80 -15.99 -7.31
CA HIS A 154 1.43 -16.01 -6.82
C HIS A 154 1.14 -14.89 -5.83
N GLY A 155 1.99 -13.89 -5.75
CA GLY A 155 1.96 -12.82 -4.80
C GLY A 155 3.22 -12.75 -3.95
N LYS A 156 3.22 -11.93 -2.91
CA LYS A 156 4.30 -11.89 -1.94
C LYS A 156 4.14 -13.03 -0.97
N LEU A 157 5.18 -13.83 -0.79
CA LEU A 157 5.21 -14.90 0.21
C LEU A 157 4.68 -14.48 1.58
N ALA A 158 5.07 -13.31 2.04
CA ALA A 158 4.67 -12.78 3.34
C ALA A 158 3.24 -12.23 3.41
N THR A 159 2.57 -11.93 2.28
CA THR A 159 1.20 -11.38 2.26
C THR A 159 0.13 -12.42 1.98
N ASP A 160 0.53 -13.56 1.41
CA ASP A 160 -0.41 -14.64 1.09
C ASP A 160 -0.54 -15.66 2.25
N GLY A 161 0.11 -15.37 3.40
CA GLY A 161 0.04 -16.23 4.58
C GLY A 161 0.90 -17.49 4.51
N ALA A 162 1.68 -17.70 3.44
CA ALA A 162 2.65 -18.78 3.40
C ALA A 162 3.78 -18.50 4.40
N VAL A 163 3.89 -19.37 5.38
CA VAL A 163 4.95 -19.32 6.41
C VAL A 163 6.06 -20.30 6.12
N ALA A 164 5.79 -21.33 5.33
CA ALA A 164 6.73 -22.37 4.94
C ALA A 164 6.44 -22.87 3.52
N PHE A 165 7.44 -23.56 2.95
CA PHE A 165 7.32 -24.36 1.73
C PHE A 165 7.87 -25.75 2.02
N ALA A 166 7.13 -26.78 1.63
CA ALA A 166 7.51 -28.16 1.80
C ALA A 166 7.43 -28.95 0.48
N PRO A 167 8.21 -30.04 0.34
CA PRO A 167 8.12 -30.91 -0.81
C PRO A 167 6.75 -31.56 -0.96
N GLN A 168 6.36 -31.86 -2.20
CA GLN A 168 5.12 -32.57 -2.51
C GLN A 168 5.03 -33.92 -1.79
N ASP A 169 6.14 -34.61 -1.67
CA ASP A 169 6.19 -35.94 -1.02
C ASP A 169 5.69 -35.89 0.42
N LEU A 170 6.01 -34.82 1.19
CA LEU A 170 5.51 -34.62 2.54
C LEU A 170 3.98 -34.50 2.56
N PHE A 171 3.41 -33.74 1.63
CA PHE A 171 1.97 -33.59 1.52
C PHE A 171 1.26 -34.91 1.22
N CYS A 172 1.80 -35.70 0.27
CA CYS A 172 1.25 -37.01 -0.09
C CYS A 172 1.42 -38.04 1.04
N GLU A 173 2.49 -37.95 1.83
CA GLU A 173 2.70 -38.83 2.98
C GLU A 173 1.71 -38.55 4.12
N LEU A 174 1.47 -37.27 4.38
CA LEU A 174 0.55 -36.83 5.44
C LEU A 174 -0.92 -37.09 5.12
N HIS A 175 -1.30 -36.87 3.88
CA HIS A 175 -2.66 -36.94 3.39
C HIS A 175 -2.77 -37.82 2.13
N PRO A 176 -2.58 -39.14 2.25
CA PRO A 176 -2.66 -40.04 1.12
C PRO A 176 -4.06 -40.13 0.49
N GLU A 177 -5.07 -39.70 1.23
CA GLU A 177 -6.46 -39.60 0.75
C GLU A 177 -6.72 -38.39 -0.15
N ILE A 178 -5.87 -37.35 -0.09
CA ILE A 178 -6.04 -36.15 -0.90
C ILE A 178 -5.38 -36.36 -2.26
N THR A 179 -6.18 -36.24 -3.31
CA THR A 179 -5.72 -36.39 -4.70
C THR A 179 -5.29 -35.07 -5.34
N SER A 180 -5.79 -33.94 -4.84
CA SER A 180 -5.44 -32.60 -5.31
C SER A 180 -5.40 -31.62 -4.13
N PHE A 181 -4.27 -30.97 -3.97
CA PHE A 181 -4.03 -29.91 -2.98
C PHE A 181 -4.29 -28.52 -3.53
N ASP A 182 -4.96 -28.42 -4.68
CA ASP A 182 -5.27 -27.13 -5.29
C ASP A 182 -6.21 -26.33 -4.39
N TYR A 183 -5.73 -25.18 -3.93
CA TYR A 183 -6.50 -24.24 -3.11
C TYR A 183 -7.11 -23.13 -3.95
N SER A 184 -6.40 -22.71 -4.98
CA SER A 184 -6.88 -21.65 -5.88
C SER A 184 -6.30 -21.74 -7.28
N TRP A 185 -7.10 -21.34 -8.24
CA TRP A 185 -6.71 -21.20 -9.65
C TRP A 185 -6.80 -19.76 -10.11
N SER A 186 -5.78 -19.28 -10.87
CA SER A 186 -5.86 -18.08 -11.70
C SER A 186 -6.41 -18.42 -13.06
N ILE A 187 -7.28 -17.56 -13.55
CA ILE A 187 -7.89 -17.73 -14.85
C ILE A 187 -7.50 -16.56 -15.73
N ALA A 188 -6.76 -16.87 -16.80
CA ALA A 188 -6.38 -15.92 -17.82
C ALA A 188 -7.48 -15.84 -18.87
N SER A 189 -7.78 -14.63 -19.35
CA SER A 189 -8.86 -14.41 -20.30
C SER A 189 -8.53 -13.36 -21.35
N ASP A 190 -9.19 -13.45 -22.51
CA ASP A 190 -9.18 -12.38 -23.51
C ASP A 190 -9.92 -11.15 -22.96
N PRO A 191 -9.28 -9.98 -22.84
CA PRO A 191 -9.92 -8.76 -22.34
C PRO A 191 -11.17 -8.35 -23.14
N LYS A 192 -11.27 -8.76 -24.41
CA LYS A 192 -12.42 -8.44 -25.25
C LYS A 192 -13.66 -9.25 -24.89
N LYS A 193 -13.49 -10.38 -24.19
CA LYS A 193 -14.56 -11.31 -23.79
C LYS A 193 -14.77 -11.33 -22.27
N ALA A 194 -14.24 -10.37 -21.55
CA ALA A 194 -14.27 -10.33 -20.08
C ALA A 194 -15.67 -10.52 -19.48
N GLU A 195 -16.71 -9.93 -20.08
CA GLU A 195 -18.09 -10.08 -19.58
C GLU A 195 -18.64 -11.50 -19.79
N ILE A 196 -18.30 -12.16 -20.89
CA ILE A 196 -18.70 -13.56 -21.16
C ILE A 196 -18.02 -14.48 -20.15
N VAL A 197 -16.71 -14.32 -19.98
CA VAL A 197 -15.92 -15.10 -19.02
C VAL A 197 -16.45 -14.91 -17.60
N LYS A 198 -16.68 -13.67 -17.21
CA LYS A 198 -17.24 -13.34 -15.88
C LYS A 198 -18.59 -14.00 -15.64
N ALA A 199 -19.50 -13.94 -16.61
CA ALA A 199 -20.81 -14.57 -16.49
C ALA A 199 -20.68 -16.10 -16.38
N GLY A 200 -19.84 -16.73 -17.19
CA GLY A 200 -19.56 -18.17 -17.14
C GLY A 200 -18.99 -18.61 -15.79
N LEU A 201 -17.95 -17.91 -15.32
CA LEU A 201 -17.33 -18.21 -14.01
C LEU A 201 -18.32 -18.03 -12.84
N LYS A 202 -19.16 -17.00 -12.87
CA LYS A 202 -20.21 -16.81 -11.85
C LYS A 202 -21.21 -17.94 -11.83
N ASN A 203 -21.62 -18.45 -12.99
CA ASN A 203 -22.54 -19.59 -13.08
C ASN A 203 -21.91 -20.85 -12.49
N ILE A 204 -20.64 -21.13 -12.80
CA ILE A 204 -19.91 -22.27 -12.26
C ILE A 204 -19.81 -22.16 -10.72
N VAL A 205 -19.36 -21.03 -10.21
CA VAL A 205 -19.24 -20.83 -8.74
C VAL A 205 -20.61 -20.90 -8.06
N ALA A 206 -21.67 -20.41 -8.68
CA ALA A 206 -23.02 -20.50 -8.11
C ALA A 206 -23.54 -21.96 -8.00
N SER A 207 -23.02 -22.88 -8.82
CA SER A 207 -23.36 -24.32 -8.73
C SER A 207 -22.50 -25.09 -7.73
N HIS A 208 -21.44 -24.48 -7.16
CA HIS A 208 -20.51 -25.10 -6.23
C HIS A 208 -20.44 -24.28 -4.93
N SER A 209 -21.06 -24.74 -3.86
CA SER A 209 -21.14 -24.00 -2.58
C SER A 209 -19.78 -23.75 -1.91
N ASN A 210 -18.77 -24.53 -2.27
CA ASN A 210 -17.44 -24.49 -1.67
C ASN A 210 -16.42 -23.72 -2.51
N LEU A 211 -16.88 -23.01 -3.54
CA LEU A 211 -16.02 -22.18 -4.40
C LEU A 211 -16.40 -20.71 -4.30
N ALA A 212 -15.40 -19.87 -4.37
CA ALA A 212 -15.58 -18.42 -4.47
C ALA A 212 -14.80 -17.85 -5.66
N LEU A 213 -15.34 -16.77 -6.24
CA LEU A 213 -14.73 -16.04 -7.33
C LEU A 213 -14.25 -14.69 -6.84
N ASP A 214 -12.98 -14.39 -7.04
CA ASP A 214 -12.41 -13.04 -6.89
C ASP A 214 -12.07 -12.45 -8.28
N GLU A 215 -12.32 -11.16 -8.44
CA GLU A 215 -12.12 -10.43 -9.69
C GLU A 215 -11.12 -9.30 -9.45
N ILE A 216 -10.15 -9.12 -10.35
CA ILE A 216 -9.16 -8.06 -10.23
C ILE A 216 -9.79 -6.66 -10.14
N ASN A 217 -10.89 -6.43 -10.86
CA ASN A 217 -11.57 -5.14 -10.85
C ASN A 217 -12.20 -4.82 -9.49
N ILE A 218 -12.81 -5.82 -8.83
CA ILE A 218 -13.36 -5.68 -7.47
C ILE A 218 -12.21 -5.37 -6.50
N ARG A 219 -11.07 -6.05 -6.66
CA ARG A 219 -9.88 -5.81 -5.83
C ARG A 219 -9.31 -4.41 -6.02
N ILE A 220 -9.28 -3.91 -7.26
CA ILE A 220 -8.86 -2.55 -7.58
C ILE A 220 -9.80 -1.53 -6.90
N GLU A 221 -11.10 -1.71 -7.00
CA GLU A 221 -12.09 -0.82 -6.36
C GLU A 221 -11.97 -0.85 -4.83
N TYR A 222 -11.80 -2.04 -4.25
CA TYR A 222 -11.56 -2.17 -2.82
C TYR A 222 -10.30 -1.43 -2.38
N MET A 223 -9.19 -1.55 -3.13
CA MET A 223 -7.96 -0.83 -2.83
C MET A 223 -8.12 0.68 -2.99
N LYS A 224 -8.84 1.15 -4.01
CA LYS A 224 -9.17 2.58 -4.18
C LYS A 224 -9.99 3.11 -3.01
N SER A 225 -11.03 2.38 -2.61
CA SER A 225 -11.87 2.74 -1.46
C SER A 225 -11.06 2.78 -0.16
N LYS A 226 -10.23 1.79 0.08
CA LYS A 226 -9.36 1.73 1.26
C LYS A 226 -8.38 2.90 1.31
N ASP A 227 -7.76 3.25 0.18
CA ASP A 227 -6.90 4.43 0.05
C ASP A 227 -7.68 5.72 0.32
N GLN A 228 -8.88 5.85 -0.23
CA GLN A 228 -9.75 6.99 -0.04
C GLN A 228 -10.14 7.20 1.43
N VAL A 229 -10.45 6.13 2.15
CA VAL A 229 -10.73 6.19 3.59
C VAL A 229 -9.47 6.53 4.39
N ALA A 230 -8.34 5.91 4.08
CA ALA A 230 -7.09 6.12 4.81
C ALA A 230 -6.51 7.52 4.61
N PHE A 231 -6.57 8.07 3.40
CA PHE A 231 -5.94 9.35 3.07
C PHE A 231 -6.94 10.51 3.03
N GLY A 232 -8.24 10.26 2.82
CA GLY A 232 -9.25 11.31 2.76
C GLY A 232 -9.38 12.10 4.07
N SER A 233 -9.27 11.45 5.22
CA SER A 233 -9.26 12.14 6.51
C SER A 233 -8.03 13.04 6.70
N MET A 234 -6.87 12.60 6.23
CA MET A 234 -5.64 13.40 6.24
C MET A 234 -5.72 14.59 5.28
N GLU A 235 -6.38 14.42 4.14
CA GLU A 235 -6.62 15.48 3.17
C GLU A 235 -7.49 16.58 3.77
N VAL A 236 -8.63 16.23 4.38
CA VAL A 236 -9.51 17.19 5.07
C VAL A 236 -8.76 17.94 6.17
N LEU A 237 -7.99 17.22 7.01
CA LEU A 237 -7.17 17.84 8.05
C LEU A 237 -6.15 18.82 7.46
N SER A 238 -5.51 18.45 6.36
CA SER A 238 -4.54 19.32 5.67
C SER A 238 -5.18 20.60 5.14
N TRP A 239 -6.39 20.51 4.58
CA TRP A 239 -7.16 21.67 4.17
C TRP A 239 -7.54 22.59 5.33
N LEU A 240 -7.92 22.03 6.49
CA LEU A 240 -8.21 22.81 7.70
C LEU A 240 -6.95 23.54 8.20
N VAL A 241 -5.81 22.85 8.29
CA VAL A 241 -4.54 23.48 8.68
C VAL A 241 -4.13 24.56 7.69
N PHE A 242 -4.30 24.34 6.40
CA PHE A 242 -4.05 25.33 5.36
C PHE A 242 -4.93 26.57 5.56
N LEU A 243 -6.23 26.39 5.81
CA LEU A 243 -7.18 27.50 6.06
C LEU A 243 -6.78 28.32 7.29
N PHE A 244 -6.39 27.66 8.38
CA PHE A 244 -5.87 28.35 9.56
C PHE A 244 -4.58 29.13 9.26
N GLY A 245 -3.68 28.58 8.46
CA GLY A 245 -2.47 29.25 7.98
C GLY A 245 -2.80 30.52 7.19
N VAL A 246 -3.79 30.44 6.29
CA VAL A 246 -4.28 31.57 5.50
C VAL A 246 -4.86 32.69 6.41
N ILE A 247 -5.70 32.31 7.36
CA ILE A 247 -6.29 33.28 8.33
C ILE A 247 -5.19 33.95 9.15
N ASN A 248 -4.21 33.18 9.60
CA ASN A 248 -3.08 33.72 10.36
C ASN A 248 -2.21 34.67 9.52
N LEU A 249 -1.97 34.34 8.26
CA LEU A 249 -1.26 35.21 7.32
C LEU A 249 -1.99 36.55 7.16
N ILE A 250 -3.31 36.53 6.93
CA ILE A 250 -4.14 37.73 6.82
C ILE A 250 -4.03 38.60 8.07
N ASN A 251 -4.20 37.99 9.25
CA ASN A 251 -4.11 38.69 10.55
C ASN A 251 -2.73 39.32 10.74
N THR A 252 -1.66 38.59 10.46
CA THR A 252 -0.29 39.06 10.61
C THR A 252 0.00 40.23 9.65
N THR A 253 -0.40 40.11 8.39
CA THR A 253 -0.19 41.18 7.40
C THR A 253 -0.98 42.44 7.75
N LEU A 254 -2.24 42.30 8.19
CA LEU A 254 -3.05 43.42 8.62
C LEU A 254 -2.50 44.10 9.88
N SER A 255 -2.10 43.30 10.88
CA SER A 255 -1.52 43.81 12.14
C SER A 255 -0.22 44.56 11.89
N ASN A 256 0.70 44.01 11.08
CA ASN A 256 1.95 44.67 10.70
C ASN A 256 1.69 46.00 9.99
N GLN A 257 0.70 46.07 9.10
CA GLN A 257 0.38 47.29 8.39
C GLN A 257 -0.27 48.34 9.29
N MET A 258 -1.09 47.93 10.26
CA MET A 258 -1.65 48.84 11.25
C MET A 258 -0.57 49.42 12.16
N SER A 259 0.37 48.58 12.63
CA SER A 259 1.49 48.98 13.48
C SER A 259 2.42 49.99 12.77
N ARG A 260 2.66 49.80 11.46
CA ARG A 260 3.53 50.67 10.65
C ARG A 260 2.85 51.92 10.05
N LYS A 261 1.59 52.16 10.40
CA LYS A 261 0.86 53.31 9.85
C LYS A 261 1.58 54.62 10.19
N GLN A 262 2.13 54.76 11.40
CA GLN A 262 2.88 55.89 11.87
C GLN A 262 4.21 56.06 11.10
N GLU A 263 4.99 54.97 10.95
CA GLU A 263 6.25 54.95 10.19
C GLU A 263 6.02 55.37 8.73
N ASN A 264 4.97 54.82 8.10
CA ASN A 264 4.59 55.14 6.73
C ASN A 264 4.20 56.62 6.58
N SER A 265 3.57 57.23 7.58
CA SER A 265 3.23 58.64 7.61
C SER A 265 4.46 59.52 7.70
N ILE A 266 5.43 59.15 8.55
CA ILE A 266 6.73 59.84 8.68
C ILE A 266 7.50 59.77 7.35
N LEU A 267 7.59 58.61 6.74
CA LEU A 267 8.29 58.41 5.45
C LEU A 267 7.68 59.24 4.35
N ARG A 268 6.36 59.42 4.33
CA ARG A 268 5.66 60.31 3.41
C ARG A 268 5.98 61.79 3.68
N SER A 269 6.12 62.19 4.95
CA SER A 269 6.43 63.57 5.34
C SER A 269 7.88 63.94 4.92
N ILE A 270 8.79 62.99 4.82
CA ILE A 270 10.16 63.15 4.36
C ILE A 270 10.28 63.17 2.83
N GLY A 271 9.15 62.93 2.10
CA GLY A 271 9.07 63.02 0.65
C GLY A 271 8.98 61.68 -0.10
N LEU A 272 8.79 60.54 0.59
CA LEU A 272 8.53 59.27 -0.10
C LEU A 272 7.22 59.37 -0.90
N THR A 273 7.31 58.98 -2.18
CA THR A 273 6.13 58.91 -3.02
C THR A 273 5.25 57.70 -2.69
N GLN A 274 3.97 57.80 -2.93
CA GLN A 274 3.04 56.69 -2.71
C GLN A 274 3.43 55.42 -3.49
N LYS A 275 4.04 55.56 -4.68
CA LYS A 275 4.50 54.42 -5.49
C LYS A 275 5.69 53.70 -4.84
N GLN A 276 6.60 54.45 -4.21
CA GLN A 276 7.76 53.86 -3.48
C GLN A 276 7.29 53.11 -2.23
N LEU A 277 6.33 53.68 -1.48
CA LEU A 277 5.74 53.01 -0.33
C LEU A 277 5.02 51.72 -0.72
N CYS A 278 4.27 51.75 -1.83
CA CYS A 278 3.64 50.56 -2.38
C CYS A 278 4.63 49.45 -2.71
N LYS A 279 5.72 49.82 -3.40
CA LYS A 279 6.77 48.86 -3.80
C LYS A 279 7.42 48.26 -2.57
N MET A 280 7.69 49.05 -1.54
CA MET A 280 8.26 48.60 -0.26
C MET A 280 7.37 47.55 0.40
N ASN A 281 6.06 47.86 0.57
CA ASN A 281 5.11 46.93 1.21
C ASN A 281 4.93 45.62 0.39
N ILE A 282 4.90 45.69 -0.95
CA ILE A 282 4.82 44.50 -1.79
C ILE A 282 6.09 43.65 -1.64
N CYS A 283 7.29 44.27 -1.68
CA CYS A 283 8.55 43.54 -1.50
C CYS A 283 8.61 42.86 -0.14
N GLU A 284 8.13 43.53 0.91
CA GLU A 284 8.07 42.95 2.26
C GLU A 284 7.14 41.73 2.32
N GLY A 285 5.91 41.81 1.79
CA GLY A 285 4.99 40.69 1.71
C GLY A 285 5.56 39.51 0.91
N LEU A 286 6.22 39.80 -0.21
CA LEU A 286 6.90 38.76 -0.99
C LEU A 286 8.09 38.13 -0.23
N CYS A 287 8.82 38.88 0.59
CA CYS A 287 9.83 38.32 1.48
C CYS A 287 9.24 37.36 2.50
N TYR A 288 8.10 37.68 3.14
CA TYR A 288 7.40 36.76 4.04
C TYR A 288 7.00 35.47 3.34
N ALA A 289 6.41 35.57 2.14
CA ALA A 289 6.07 34.40 1.33
C ALA A 289 7.29 33.54 0.98
N LEU A 290 8.41 34.18 0.64
CA LEU A 290 9.67 33.49 0.36
C LEU A 290 10.21 32.75 1.58
N PHE A 291 10.29 33.41 2.74
CA PHE A 291 10.76 32.79 4.00
C PHE A 291 9.84 31.64 4.43
N ALA A 292 8.53 31.79 4.31
CA ALA A 292 7.57 30.74 4.60
C ALA A 292 7.78 29.52 3.69
N THR A 293 8.01 29.74 2.39
CA THR A 293 8.30 28.69 1.41
C THR A 293 9.62 27.98 1.75
N LEU A 294 10.67 28.73 2.07
CA LEU A 294 11.97 28.17 2.46
C LEU A 294 11.85 27.34 3.75
N ALA A 295 11.14 27.83 4.77
CA ALA A 295 10.90 27.09 6.00
C ALA A 295 10.13 25.77 5.72
N THR A 296 9.12 25.82 4.85
CA THR A 296 8.37 24.61 4.44
C THR A 296 9.28 23.61 3.72
N LEU A 297 10.20 24.06 2.87
CA LEU A 297 11.15 23.17 2.19
C LEU A 297 12.19 22.57 3.17
N ILE A 298 12.72 23.39 4.08
CA ILE A 298 13.79 22.95 5.00
C ILE A 298 13.26 21.99 6.08
N VAL A 299 12.04 22.23 6.60
CA VAL A 299 11.47 21.44 7.69
C VAL A 299 10.45 20.42 7.16
N GLY A 300 9.54 20.84 6.30
CA GLY A 300 8.44 20.01 5.81
C GLY A 300 8.91 18.87 4.91
N LEU A 301 9.91 19.10 4.04
CA LEU A 301 10.41 18.07 3.14
C LEU A 301 11.09 16.91 3.90
N PRO A 302 12.05 17.13 4.80
CA PRO A 302 12.62 16.05 5.59
C PRO A 302 11.59 15.33 6.45
N ALA A 303 10.64 16.05 7.07
CA ALA A 303 9.57 15.48 7.86
C ALA A 303 8.66 14.57 7.02
N SER A 304 8.30 14.98 5.79
CA SER A 304 7.49 14.17 4.88
C SER A 304 8.22 12.92 4.38
N ILE A 305 9.53 13.01 4.11
CA ILE A 305 10.35 11.85 3.76
C ILE A 305 10.42 10.86 4.93
N PHE A 306 10.64 11.36 6.15
CA PHE A 306 10.69 10.53 7.35
C PHE A 306 9.34 9.83 7.61
N ALA A 307 8.24 10.56 7.54
CA ALA A 307 6.89 10.00 7.68
C ALA A 307 6.60 8.93 6.62
N CYS A 308 6.94 9.19 5.36
CA CYS A 308 6.77 8.23 4.27
C CYS A 308 7.56 6.94 4.50
N ARG A 309 8.80 7.04 5.00
CA ARG A 309 9.62 5.87 5.33
C ARG A 309 9.02 5.06 6.49
N LYS A 310 8.59 5.72 7.55
CA LYS A 310 7.97 5.04 8.71
C LYS A 310 6.66 4.34 8.35
N MET A 311 5.80 5.00 7.58
CA MET A 311 4.54 4.41 7.11
C MET A 311 4.80 3.22 6.16
N SER A 312 5.85 3.29 5.34
CA SER A 312 6.19 2.19 4.43
C SER A 312 6.63 0.92 5.19
N VAL A 313 7.38 1.07 6.27
CA VAL A 313 7.85 -0.08 7.08
C VAL A 313 6.69 -0.72 7.87
N GLY A 314 5.73 0.07 8.36
CA GLY A 314 4.61 -0.44 9.17
C GLY A 314 3.45 -1.01 8.37
N ALA A 315 3.16 -0.46 7.19
CA ALA A 315 1.96 -0.81 6.42
C ALA A 315 2.18 -1.84 5.31
N PHE A 316 3.42 -2.03 4.87
CA PHE A 316 3.75 -2.88 3.73
C PHE A 316 5.03 -3.66 4.04
N ALA A 317 4.91 -4.74 4.80
CA ALA A 317 6.04 -5.58 5.21
C ALA A 317 7.09 -5.74 4.09
N GLY A 318 8.23 -5.07 4.26
CA GLY A 318 9.39 -5.19 3.38
C GLY A 318 9.44 -4.32 2.11
N ASN A 319 8.39 -3.60 1.69
CA ASN A 319 8.45 -2.71 0.54
C ASN A 319 8.56 -1.25 0.95
N VAL A 320 9.75 -0.72 0.87
CA VAL A 320 9.98 0.73 0.99
C VAL A 320 9.30 1.45 -0.18
N VAL A 321 8.22 2.16 0.12
CA VAL A 321 7.55 3.03 -0.86
C VAL A 321 8.49 4.20 -1.18
N PRO A 322 9.01 4.35 -2.42
CA PRO A 322 9.89 5.46 -2.74
C PRO A 322 9.13 6.78 -2.61
N TYR A 323 9.72 7.73 -1.88
CA TYR A 323 9.16 9.08 -1.74
C TYR A 323 9.05 9.75 -3.12
N GLN A 324 7.88 10.34 -3.42
CA GLN A 324 7.68 11.19 -4.58
C GLN A 324 7.38 12.61 -4.10
N PHE A 325 8.20 13.54 -4.55
CA PHE A 325 7.99 14.95 -4.23
C PHE A 325 6.69 15.45 -4.90
N PRO A 326 5.76 16.06 -4.14
CA PRO A 326 4.47 16.55 -4.66
C PRO A 326 4.66 17.88 -5.39
N VAL A 327 5.15 17.82 -6.64
CA VAL A 327 5.52 19.02 -7.41
C VAL A 327 4.31 19.91 -7.69
N LEU A 328 3.17 19.31 -8.06
CA LEU A 328 1.95 20.04 -8.41
C LEU A 328 1.36 20.73 -7.19
N GLU A 329 1.22 20.03 -6.09
CA GLU A 329 0.66 20.51 -4.83
C GLU A 329 1.53 21.62 -4.23
N MET A 330 2.85 21.43 -4.28
CA MET A 330 3.82 22.44 -3.81
C MET A 330 3.78 23.68 -4.72
N GLY A 331 3.70 23.50 -6.03
CA GLY A 331 3.55 24.60 -6.97
C GLY A 331 2.27 25.41 -6.74
N LEU A 332 1.16 24.73 -6.51
CA LEU A 332 -0.13 25.34 -6.22
C LEU A 332 -0.11 26.08 -4.87
N PHE A 333 0.51 25.50 -3.84
CA PHE A 333 0.72 26.14 -2.55
C PHE A 333 1.50 27.45 -2.67
N ILE A 334 2.64 27.42 -3.38
CA ILE A 334 3.46 28.62 -3.62
C ILE A 334 2.66 29.69 -4.36
N LEU A 335 1.93 29.30 -5.42
CA LEU A 335 1.11 30.22 -6.20
C LEU A 335 0.03 30.91 -5.35
N VAL A 336 -0.68 30.14 -4.51
CA VAL A 336 -1.71 30.67 -3.61
C VAL A 336 -1.09 31.63 -2.58
N LEU A 337 0.06 31.25 -1.99
CA LEU A 337 0.71 32.04 -0.95
C LEU A 337 1.21 33.37 -1.50
N PHE A 338 1.92 33.38 -2.63
CA PHE A 338 2.36 34.61 -3.29
C PHE A 338 1.20 35.43 -3.84
N GLY A 339 0.19 34.79 -4.42
CA GLY A 339 -1.01 35.45 -4.92
C GLY A 339 -1.77 36.19 -3.82
N MET A 340 -1.95 35.54 -2.68
CA MET A 340 -2.60 36.15 -1.50
C MET A 340 -1.83 37.36 -0.98
N GLU A 341 -0.50 37.24 -0.84
CA GLU A 341 0.31 38.38 -0.39
C GLU A 341 0.21 39.58 -1.35
N LEU A 342 0.21 39.34 -2.65
CA LEU A 342 -0.02 40.40 -3.64
C LEU A 342 -1.41 41.03 -3.50
N ILE A 343 -2.46 40.21 -3.34
CA ILE A 343 -3.83 40.70 -3.17
C ILE A 343 -3.93 41.56 -1.90
N LEU A 344 -3.43 41.09 -0.77
CA LEU A 344 -3.45 41.81 0.51
C LEU A 344 -2.66 43.10 0.42
N SER A 345 -1.48 43.09 -0.17
CA SER A 345 -0.66 44.29 -0.36
C SER A 345 -1.39 45.35 -1.23
N VAL A 346 -1.97 44.93 -2.35
CA VAL A 346 -2.72 45.83 -3.24
C VAL A 346 -3.97 46.35 -2.56
N TRP A 347 -4.72 45.52 -1.85
CA TRP A 347 -5.95 45.90 -1.13
C TRP A 347 -5.66 46.96 -0.08
N THR A 348 -4.60 46.76 0.72
CA THR A 348 -4.21 47.70 1.78
C THR A 348 -3.80 49.05 1.20
N ILE A 349 -3.01 49.03 0.10
CA ILE A 349 -2.61 50.24 -0.59
C ILE A 349 -3.83 51.01 -1.09
N ARG A 350 -4.81 50.31 -1.69
CA ARG A 350 -6.06 50.95 -2.14
C ARG A 350 -6.86 51.56 -0.97
N ARG A 351 -6.88 50.90 0.18
CA ARG A 351 -7.52 51.39 1.38
C ARG A 351 -6.83 52.63 1.95
N GLN A 352 -5.49 52.64 1.99
CA GLN A 352 -4.70 53.79 2.44
C GLN A 352 -4.83 55.01 1.51
N LYS A 353 -5.00 54.79 0.21
CA LYS A 353 -5.24 55.91 -0.75
C LYS A 353 -6.57 56.65 -0.50
N LYS A 354 -7.57 55.99 0.06
CA LYS A 354 -8.87 56.60 0.36
C LYS A 354 -8.90 57.43 1.64
N GLN A 355 -7.89 57.30 2.52
CA GLN A 355 -7.77 58.12 3.74
C GLN A 355 -6.89 59.35 3.47
N SER A 356 -7.41 60.53 3.78
CA SER A 356 -6.63 61.76 3.65
C SER A 356 -5.49 61.82 4.67
N LEU A 357 -4.41 62.53 4.35
CA LEU A 357 -3.25 62.69 5.26
C LEU A 357 -3.67 63.28 6.60
N ILE A 358 -4.65 64.18 6.61
CA ILE A 358 -5.20 64.87 7.78
C ILE A 358 -6.00 63.89 8.67
N GLU A 359 -6.77 62.98 8.10
CA GLU A 359 -7.47 61.92 8.85
C GLU A 359 -6.50 60.89 9.45
N GLN A 360 -5.39 60.63 8.77
CA GLN A 360 -4.34 59.74 9.28
C GLN A 360 -3.62 60.37 10.49
N MET A 361 -3.41 61.68 10.51
CA MET A 361 -2.79 62.38 11.64
C MET A 361 -3.77 62.53 12.84
N ARG A 362 -5.07 62.78 12.59
CA ARG A 362 -6.11 62.88 13.64
C ARG A 362 -6.38 61.51 14.34
N ALA A 363 -6.12 60.40 13.73
CA ALA A 363 -6.28 59.07 14.35
C ALA A 363 -5.10 58.67 15.26
N MET A 364 -4.15 59.60 15.47
CA MET A 364 -2.96 59.40 16.33
C MET A 364 -3.03 60.25 17.63
N GLU A 365 -4.01 61.15 17.75
CA GLU A 365 -4.38 61.78 19.00
C GLU A 365 -5.49 60.96 19.73
#